data_7af59a15c203dec5a1da7b416a9512ff
#
_entry.id   7af59a15c203dec5a1da7b416a9512ff
#
_cell.length_a   1.000
_cell.length_b   1.000
_cell.length_c   1.000
_cell.angle_alpha   90.00
_cell.angle_beta   90.00
_cell.angle_gamma   90.00
#
_symmetry.space_group_name_H-M   'P 1'
#
loop_
_entity.id
_entity.type
_entity.pdbx_description
1 polymer ?
#
loop_
_entity_poly.entity_id
_entity_poly.type
_entity_poly.pdbx_seq_one_letter_code
_entity_poly.pdbx_strand_id
1 'polypeptide(L)'
;MTSAFSSVELVCASQQPVFLAGESGSVWRVVQGIVRLDRHSGPVCQPVQLALPGDLIGMEALCGQPYQLSASAFTPCRLEAVRTAADTPPQPLLQQALLQHMHRSQDMAQLRTGSVLQRLTHLLLLMGLDVPPFGRPQGNGADAVRQALPALREVALLVDAKTETVCRALAQLLPPRSRKGGPVRAVRDWSAAAPGRLASAWSSNAAPLGAAA
;
A
#
# COMPACT_ATOMS: atom_id res chain seq x y z
N MET A 1 21.54 24.29 -34.38
CA MET A 1 20.37 24.85 -33.66
C MET A 1 19.62 23.67 -33.06
N THR A 2 19.96 23.33 -31.83
CA THR A 2 19.35 22.18 -31.08
C THR A 2 18.03 22.70 -30.55
N SER A 3 16.92 22.36 -31.22
CA SER A 3 15.58 22.61 -30.72
C SER A 3 15.40 21.80 -29.46
N ALA A 4 15.37 22.45 -28.31
CA ALA A 4 14.99 21.86 -27.02
C ALA A 4 13.50 21.48 -27.11
N PHE A 5 13.23 20.26 -27.52
CA PHE A 5 11.88 19.72 -27.53
C PHE A 5 11.43 19.50 -26.10
N SER A 6 10.62 20.40 -25.58
CA SER A 6 9.97 20.25 -24.28
C SER A 6 9.12 18.95 -24.28
N SER A 7 9.54 17.95 -23.54
CA SER A 7 8.69 16.77 -23.25
C SER A 7 7.54 17.25 -22.35
N VAL A 8 6.32 16.85 -22.68
CA VAL A 8 5.18 17.13 -21.82
C VAL A 8 5.33 16.27 -20.57
N GLU A 9 5.47 16.92 -19.44
CA GLU A 9 5.61 16.27 -18.13
C GLU A 9 4.35 16.51 -17.30
N LEU A 10 3.91 15.47 -16.59
CA LEU A 10 2.77 15.51 -15.69
C LEU A 10 3.21 15.08 -14.30
N VAL A 11 2.98 15.93 -13.31
CA VAL A 11 3.23 15.63 -11.88
C VAL A 11 1.90 15.48 -11.17
N CYS A 12 1.70 14.37 -10.49
CA CYS A 12 0.47 14.06 -9.80
C CYS A 12 0.73 13.77 -8.32
N ALA A 13 -0.10 14.35 -7.47
CA ALA A 13 -0.18 13.97 -6.06
C ALA A 13 -0.85 12.59 -5.91
N SER A 14 -0.64 11.92 -4.77
CA SER A 14 -1.31 10.65 -4.47
C SER A 14 -2.83 10.77 -4.60
N GLN A 15 -3.46 9.77 -5.22
CA GLN A 15 -4.89 9.68 -5.54
C GLN A 15 -5.39 10.64 -6.63
N GLN A 16 -4.53 11.45 -7.21
CA GLN A 16 -4.90 12.32 -8.32
C GLN A 16 -5.11 11.48 -9.60
N PRO A 17 -6.21 11.70 -10.37
CA PRO A 17 -6.38 11.04 -11.66
C PRO A 17 -5.34 11.54 -12.66
N VAL A 18 -4.85 10.62 -13.48
CA VAL A 18 -3.96 10.88 -14.62
C VAL A 18 -4.78 10.97 -15.90
N PHE A 19 -5.67 10.03 -16.13
CA PHE A 19 -6.67 10.01 -17.20
C PHE A 19 -7.83 9.06 -16.82
N LEU A 20 -8.94 9.20 -17.53
CA LEU A 20 -10.12 8.36 -17.32
C LEU A 20 -10.35 7.41 -18.49
N ALA A 21 -10.97 6.28 -18.21
CA ALA A 21 -11.42 5.34 -19.24
C ALA A 21 -12.40 6.04 -20.20
N GLY A 22 -12.25 5.77 -21.50
CA GLY A 22 -13.01 6.40 -22.57
C GLY A 22 -12.39 7.69 -23.13
N GLU A 23 -11.47 8.32 -22.42
CA GLU A 23 -10.71 9.45 -22.95
C GLU A 23 -9.67 9.00 -23.97
N SER A 24 -9.35 9.87 -24.92
CA SER A 24 -8.23 9.70 -25.87
C SER A 24 -7.08 10.60 -25.48
N GLY A 25 -5.86 10.13 -25.62
CA GLY A 25 -4.69 10.92 -25.21
C GLY A 25 -3.38 10.28 -25.64
N SER A 26 -2.32 10.65 -24.92
CA SER A 26 -0.96 10.17 -25.18
C SER A 26 -0.63 8.90 -24.41
N VAL A 27 0.38 8.19 -24.90
CA VAL A 27 1.07 7.18 -24.08
C VAL A 27 1.95 7.91 -23.09
N TRP A 28 1.95 7.45 -21.85
CA TRP A 28 2.77 8.02 -20.79
C TRP A 28 3.78 7.00 -20.27
N ARG A 29 4.97 7.45 -19.94
CA ARG A 29 5.99 6.70 -19.23
C ARG A 29 6.00 7.13 -17.77
N VAL A 30 5.92 6.19 -16.85
CA VAL A 30 6.12 6.47 -15.42
C VAL A 30 7.61 6.70 -15.19
N VAL A 31 7.99 7.91 -14.78
CA VAL A 31 9.38 8.26 -14.45
C VAL A 31 9.66 8.03 -12.98
N GLN A 32 8.68 8.38 -12.12
CA GLN A 32 8.79 8.24 -10.68
C GLN A 32 7.42 7.95 -10.07
N GLY A 33 7.41 7.23 -8.96
CA GLY A 33 6.17 6.86 -8.26
C GLY A 33 5.49 5.65 -8.89
N ILE A 34 4.26 5.40 -8.47
CA ILE A 34 3.46 4.24 -8.89
C ILE A 34 2.09 4.73 -9.32
N VAL A 35 1.63 4.26 -10.46
CA VAL A 35 0.28 4.52 -10.98
C VAL A 35 -0.56 3.25 -10.88
N ARG A 36 -1.80 3.38 -10.42
CA ARG A 36 -2.78 2.30 -10.39
C ARG A 36 -3.73 2.46 -11.58
N LEU A 37 -3.94 1.36 -12.28
CA LEU A 37 -4.90 1.25 -13.38
C LEU A 37 -6.14 0.51 -12.88
N ASP A 38 -7.29 1.15 -13.00
CA ASP A 38 -8.56 0.68 -12.45
C ASP A 38 -9.59 0.45 -13.55
N ARG A 39 -10.37 -0.62 -13.39
CA ARG A 39 -11.61 -0.82 -14.12
C ARG A 39 -12.77 -0.36 -13.24
N HIS A 40 -13.63 0.47 -13.81
CA HIS A 40 -14.86 0.88 -13.17
C HIS A 40 -16.05 0.09 -13.76
N SER A 41 -16.84 -0.53 -12.88
CA SER A 41 -18.10 -1.17 -13.24
C SER A 41 -19.17 -0.59 -12.33
N GLY A 42 -19.84 0.47 -12.80
CA GLY A 42 -20.72 1.28 -11.95
C GLY A 42 -19.95 1.89 -10.77
N PRO A 43 -20.41 1.72 -9.52
CA PRO A 43 -19.74 2.25 -8.33
C PRO A 43 -18.50 1.42 -7.91
N VAL A 44 -18.28 0.26 -8.53
CA VAL A 44 -17.20 -0.64 -8.15
C VAL A 44 -15.92 -0.25 -8.88
N CYS A 45 -14.88 0.07 -8.10
CA CYS A 45 -13.52 0.31 -8.58
C CYS A 45 -12.70 -0.97 -8.36
N GLN A 46 -12.17 -1.55 -9.42
CA GLN A 46 -11.37 -2.76 -9.38
C GLN A 46 -9.95 -2.46 -9.89
N PRO A 47 -8.92 -2.51 -9.04
CA PRO A 47 -7.55 -2.43 -9.49
C PRO A 47 -7.22 -3.58 -10.45
N VAL A 48 -6.70 -3.24 -11.63
CA VAL A 48 -6.34 -4.22 -12.67
C VAL A 48 -4.84 -4.38 -12.75
N GLN A 49 -4.10 -3.27 -12.62
CA GLN A 49 -2.66 -3.26 -12.80
C GLN A 49 -2.02 -2.14 -11.99
N LEU A 50 -0.76 -2.35 -11.58
CA LEU A 50 0.15 -1.29 -11.17
C LEU A 50 1.14 -1.01 -12.30
N ALA A 51 1.48 0.25 -12.48
CA ALA A 51 2.58 0.68 -13.34
C ALA A 51 3.68 1.30 -12.47
N LEU A 52 4.89 0.81 -12.63
CA LEU A 52 6.09 1.16 -11.87
C LEU A 52 7.00 2.08 -12.70
N PRO A 53 8.06 2.68 -12.13
CA PRO A 53 9.02 3.45 -12.90
C PRO A 53 9.58 2.67 -14.08
N GLY A 54 9.56 3.29 -15.28
CA GLY A 54 9.91 2.70 -16.55
C GLY A 54 8.72 2.15 -17.35
N ASP A 55 7.59 1.86 -16.72
CA ASP A 55 6.40 1.32 -17.38
C ASP A 55 5.69 2.36 -18.26
N LEU A 56 4.97 1.84 -19.24
CA LEU A 56 4.07 2.61 -20.12
C LEU A 56 2.63 2.44 -19.64
N ILE A 57 1.85 3.53 -19.72
CA ILE A 57 0.41 3.52 -19.49
C ILE A 57 -0.33 4.25 -20.63
N GLY A 58 -1.61 3.93 -20.82
CA GLY A 58 -2.37 4.48 -21.94
C GLY A 58 -1.90 3.92 -23.29
N MET A 59 -1.47 2.67 -23.33
CA MET A 59 -0.89 2.02 -24.50
C MET A 59 -1.90 1.85 -25.64
N GLU A 60 -3.18 1.89 -25.34
CA GLU A 60 -4.29 1.86 -26.31
C GLU A 60 -4.14 2.97 -27.35
N ALA A 61 -3.57 4.10 -26.95
CA ALA A 61 -3.30 5.23 -27.84
C ALA A 61 -2.33 4.88 -28.98
N LEU A 62 -1.44 3.86 -28.81
CA LEU A 62 -0.59 3.35 -29.90
C LEU A 62 -1.41 2.73 -31.05
N CYS A 63 -2.62 2.28 -30.75
CA CYS A 63 -3.54 1.69 -31.69
C CYS A 63 -4.69 2.64 -32.06
N GLY A 64 -4.60 3.93 -31.69
CA GLY A 64 -5.64 4.93 -31.94
C GLY A 64 -6.94 4.65 -31.14
N GLN A 65 -6.85 3.89 -30.07
CA GLN A 65 -8.01 3.54 -29.23
C GLN A 65 -8.08 4.42 -27.98
N PRO A 66 -9.27 4.72 -27.46
CA PRO A 66 -9.43 5.38 -26.18
C PRO A 66 -8.93 4.47 -25.05
N TYR A 67 -8.55 5.07 -23.91
CA TYR A 67 -8.11 4.36 -22.73
C TYR A 67 -9.20 3.39 -22.23
N GLN A 68 -8.82 2.15 -21.98
CA GLN A 68 -9.73 1.12 -21.48
C GLN A 68 -9.84 1.10 -19.96
N LEU A 69 -8.85 1.64 -19.27
CA LEU A 69 -8.77 1.74 -17.83
C LEU A 69 -8.60 3.20 -17.42
N SER A 70 -9.06 3.54 -16.23
CA SER A 70 -8.71 4.82 -15.60
C SER A 70 -7.37 4.67 -14.88
N ALA A 71 -6.53 5.70 -14.94
CA ALA A 71 -5.25 5.75 -14.26
C ALA A 71 -5.27 6.78 -13.14
N SER A 72 -4.78 6.41 -11.96
CA SER A 72 -4.63 7.29 -10.80
C SER A 72 -3.27 7.11 -10.13
N ALA A 73 -2.71 8.19 -9.58
CA ALA A 73 -1.47 8.14 -8.85
C ALA A 73 -1.65 7.37 -7.54
N PHE A 74 -1.06 6.18 -7.42
CA PHE A 74 -1.07 5.39 -6.18
C PHE A 74 -0.13 6.01 -5.13
N THR A 75 1.04 6.46 -5.56
CA THR A 75 1.95 7.34 -4.81
C THR A 75 2.14 8.64 -5.58
N PRO A 76 2.70 9.70 -5.00
CA PRO A 76 3.11 10.86 -5.79
C PRO A 76 3.95 10.41 -6.98
N CYS A 77 3.60 10.84 -8.20
CA CYS A 77 4.24 10.35 -9.41
C CYS A 77 4.57 11.47 -10.40
N ARG A 78 5.56 11.17 -11.25
CA ARG A 78 5.98 11.97 -12.38
C ARG A 78 5.92 11.12 -13.64
N LEU A 79 5.29 11.65 -14.66
CA LEU A 79 5.04 11.00 -15.94
C LEU A 79 5.56 11.85 -17.08
N GLU A 80 6.04 11.21 -18.13
CA GLU A 80 6.45 11.88 -19.37
C GLU A 80 5.64 11.33 -20.53
N ALA A 81 5.14 12.23 -21.39
CA ALA A 81 4.47 11.82 -22.62
C ALA A 81 5.46 11.18 -23.58
N VAL A 82 5.13 9.96 -24.02
CA VAL A 82 5.91 9.24 -25.03
C VAL A 82 5.54 9.78 -26.41
N ARG A 83 6.49 10.34 -27.12
CA ARG A 83 6.29 10.79 -28.49
C ARG A 83 6.30 9.60 -29.43
N THR A 84 5.24 9.44 -30.16
CA THR A 84 5.17 8.54 -31.31
C THR A 84 5.27 9.42 -32.54
N ALA A 85 6.41 9.37 -33.25
CA ALA A 85 6.48 10.04 -34.55
C ALA A 85 5.58 9.28 -35.53
N ALA A 86 4.86 10.02 -36.38
CA ALA A 86 3.93 9.42 -37.35
C ALA A 86 4.62 8.38 -38.27
N ASP A 87 5.94 8.55 -38.48
CA ASP A 87 6.74 7.70 -39.36
C ASP A 87 7.55 6.61 -38.63
N THR A 88 7.47 6.54 -37.30
CA THR A 88 8.22 5.54 -36.52
C THR A 88 7.28 4.38 -36.16
N PRO A 89 7.60 3.14 -36.58
CA PRO A 89 6.77 2.00 -36.24
C PRO A 89 6.67 1.85 -34.72
N PRO A 90 5.46 1.65 -34.16
CA PRO A 90 5.26 1.52 -32.71
C PRO A 90 5.77 0.17 -32.14
N GLN A 91 6.38 -0.68 -32.99
CA GLN A 91 6.80 -2.03 -32.63
C GLN A 91 7.67 -2.12 -31.38
N PRO A 92 8.73 -1.31 -31.18
CA PRO A 92 9.51 -1.40 -29.94
C PRO A 92 8.70 -1.08 -28.68
N LEU A 93 7.78 -0.11 -28.78
CA LEU A 93 6.89 0.25 -27.66
C LEU A 93 5.86 -0.87 -27.41
N LEU A 94 5.33 -1.50 -28.44
CA LEU A 94 4.42 -2.65 -28.33
C LEU A 94 5.11 -3.86 -27.72
N GLN A 95 6.36 -4.13 -28.07
CA GLN A 95 7.15 -5.19 -27.44
C GLN A 95 7.39 -4.90 -25.96
N GLN A 96 7.78 -3.67 -25.62
CA GLN A 96 7.93 -3.24 -24.23
C GLN A 96 6.61 -3.40 -23.48
N ALA A 97 5.50 -2.96 -24.07
CA ALA A 97 4.17 -3.06 -23.49
C ALA A 97 3.76 -4.51 -23.21
N LEU A 98 4.03 -5.42 -24.13
CA LEU A 98 3.72 -6.86 -23.97
C LEU A 98 4.51 -7.46 -22.81
N LEU A 99 5.82 -7.27 -22.78
CA LEU A 99 6.68 -7.77 -21.70
C LEU A 99 6.28 -7.19 -20.34
N GLN A 100 6.02 -5.89 -20.30
CA GLN A 100 5.51 -5.22 -19.10
C GLN A 100 4.18 -5.83 -18.64
N HIS A 101 3.24 -6.04 -19.57
CA HIS A 101 1.94 -6.65 -19.23
C HIS A 101 2.10 -8.03 -18.60
N MET A 102 2.99 -8.85 -19.11
CA MET A 102 3.29 -10.18 -18.54
C MET A 102 3.80 -10.07 -17.11
N HIS A 103 4.78 -9.19 -16.86
CA HIS A 103 5.35 -8.99 -15.52
C HIS A 103 4.29 -8.44 -14.56
N ARG A 104 3.55 -7.40 -14.95
CA ARG A 104 2.53 -6.77 -14.09
C ARG A 104 1.35 -7.69 -13.81
N SER A 105 1.01 -8.58 -14.72
CA SER A 105 0.01 -9.63 -14.49
C SER A 105 0.46 -10.60 -13.39
N GLN A 106 1.73 -10.98 -13.37
CA GLN A 106 2.30 -11.81 -12.30
C GLN A 106 2.30 -11.07 -10.96
N ASP A 107 2.70 -9.80 -10.94
CA ASP A 107 2.66 -8.96 -9.74
C ASP A 107 1.24 -8.88 -9.17
N MET A 108 0.24 -8.62 -10.03
CA MET A 108 -1.16 -8.55 -9.59
C MET A 108 -1.68 -9.90 -9.08
N ALA A 109 -1.25 -11.01 -9.65
CA ALA A 109 -1.56 -12.34 -9.12
C ALA A 109 -0.98 -12.52 -7.70
N GLN A 110 0.28 -12.13 -7.46
CA GLN A 110 0.91 -12.19 -6.14
C GLN A 110 0.27 -11.23 -5.13
N LEU A 111 -0.22 -10.07 -5.56
CA LEU A 111 -0.94 -9.13 -4.71
C LEU A 111 -2.32 -9.64 -4.28
N ARG A 112 -2.86 -10.68 -4.90
CA ARG A 112 -4.21 -11.21 -4.65
C ARG A 112 -4.24 -12.65 -4.16
N THR A 113 -3.12 -13.36 -4.20
CA THR A 113 -3.03 -14.77 -3.77
C THR A 113 -2.19 -14.92 -2.51
N GLY A 114 -2.46 -15.96 -1.74
CA GLY A 114 -1.76 -16.22 -0.49
C GLY A 114 -2.30 -15.40 0.70
N SER A 115 -1.54 -15.35 1.78
CA SER A 115 -1.91 -14.59 2.98
C SER A 115 -1.79 -13.09 2.78
N VAL A 116 -2.57 -12.30 3.51
CA VAL A 116 -2.49 -10.82 3.44
C VAL A 116 -1.09 -10.33 3.78
N LEU A 117 -0.38 -11.02 4.67
CA LEU A 117 1.00 -10.69 5.01
C LEU A 117 1.93 -10.83 3.79
N GLN A 118 1.82 -11.93 3.04
CA GLN A 118 2.60 -12.15 1.81
C GLN A 118 2.28 -11.11 0.75
N ARG A 119 0.99 -10.81 0.53
CA ARG A 119 0.55 -9.78 -0.42
C ARG A 119 1.12 -8.40 -0.09
N LEU A 120 1.09 -8.02 1.20
CA LEU A 120 1.67 -6.76 1.66
C LEU A 120 3.19 -6.74 1.52
N THR A 121 3.89 -7.83 1.83
CA THR A 121 5.33 -7.93 1.64
C THR A 121 5.68 -7.72 0.15
N HIS A 122 4.92 -8.35 -0.76
CA HIS A 122 5.12 -8.15 -2.20
C HIS A 122 4.84 -6.70 -2.63
N LEU A 123 3.77 -6.08 -2.11
CA LEU A 123 3.49 -4.67 -2.40
C LEU A 123 4.63 -3.75 -1.94
N LEU A 124 5.14 -3.97 -0.72
CA LEU A 124 6.26 -3.17 -0.20
C LEU A 124 7.52 -3.34 -1.06
N LEU A 125 7.79 -4.56 -1.54
CA LEU A 125 8.87 -4.84 -2.47
C LEU A 125 8.70 -4.08 -3.79
N LEU A 126 7.50 -4.08 -4.39
CA LEU A 126 7.19 -3.32 -5.61
C LEU A 126 7.35 -1.81 -5.41
N MET A 127 7.11 -1.32 -4.20
CA MET A 127 7.34 0.08 -3.83
C MET A 127 8.81 0.41 -3.58
N GLY A 128 9.73 -0.56 -3.71
CA GLY A 128 11.15 -0.39 -3.39
C GLY A 128 11.41 -0.20 -1.89
N LEU A 129 10.50 -0.68 -1.05
CA LEU A 129 10.61 -0.58 0.39
C LEU A 129 11.11 -1.92 0.94
N ASP A 130 12.38 -1.97 1.35
CA ASP A 130 12.98 -3.15 1.93
C ASP A 130 12.34 -3.46 3.29
N VAL A 131 11.53 -4.48 3.31
CA VAL A 131 11.09 -5.13 4.54
C VAL A 131 11.81 -6.47 4.59
N PRO A 132 12.75 -6.67 5.52
CA PRO A 132 13.46 -7.94 5.63
C PRO A 132 12.46 -9.07 5.80
N PRO A 133 12.57 -10.19 5.06
CA PRO A 133 11.64 -11.30 5.14
C PRO A 133 11.62 -11.99 6.53
N PHE A 134 12.65 -11.75 7.35
CA PHE A 134 12.83 -12.36 8.66
C PHE A 134 13.42 -11.38 9.71
N GLY A 135 12.98 -10.15 9.74
CA GLY A 135 13.42 -9.21 10.76
C GLY A 135 12.63 -7.92 10.72
N ARG A 136 12.21 -7.44 11.89
CA ARG A 136 11.57 -6.12 11.95
C ARG A 136 12.59 -5.07 11.53
N PRO A 137 12.28 -4.18 10.56
CA PRO A 137 13.16 -3.08 10.23
C PRO A 137 13.44 -2.30 11.51
N GLN A 138 14.71 -2.14 11.85
CA GLN A 138 15.10 -1.45 13.07
C GLN A 138 15.19 0.06 12.82
N GLY A 139 14.72 0.86 13.77
CA GLY A 139 14.90 2.30 13.77
C GLY A 139 14.03 3.07 12.75
N ASN A 140 14.63 4.11 12.13
CA ASN A 140 13.95 5.07 11.26
C ASN A 140 13.37 4.47 9.97
N GLY A 141 13.80 3.28 9.55
CA GLY A 141 13.32 2.61 8.35
C GLY A 141 11.83 2.29 8.39
N ALA A 142 11.30 1.86 9.53
CA ALA A 142 9.88 1.55 9.67
C ALA A 142 8.97 2.79 9.55
N ASP A 143 9.42 3.94 10.02
CA ASP A 143 8.66 5.18 9.90
C ASP A 143 8.73 5.73 8.48
N ALA A 144 9.85 5.57 7.77
CA ALA A 144 9.98 5.87 6.35
C ALA A 144 9.02 5.02 5.50
N VAL A 145 8.93 3.71 5.78
CA VAL A 145 7.95 2.82 5.13
C VAL A 145 6.52 3.31 5.37
N ARG A 146 6.17 3.67 6.61
CA ARG A 146 4.82 4.17 6.94
C ARG A 146 4.49 5.49 6.26
N GLN A 147 5.47 6.37 6.07
CA GLN A 147 5.29 7.64 5.38
C GLN A 147 5.14 7.47 3.87
N ALA A 148 5.82 6.48 3.31
CA ALA A 148 5.73 6.16 1.88
C ALA A 148 4.45 5.42 1.49
N LEU A 149 3.78 4.75 2.47
CA LEU A 149 2.55 4.02 2.19
C LEU A 149 1.40 4.96 1.81
N PRO A 150 0.63 4.62 0.76
CA PRO A 150 -0.65 5.28 0.48
C PRO A 150 -1.65 5.09 1.62
N ALA A 151 -2.82 5.73 1.49
CA ALA A 151 -3.90 5.52 2.45
C ALA A 151 -4.23 4.03 2.59
N LEU A 152 -4.45 3.54 3.82
CA LEU A 152 -4.67 2.12 4.08
C LEU A 152 -5.85 1.53 3.30
N ARG A 153 -6.87 2.35 2.99
CA ARG A 153 -8.01 1.93 2.15
C ARG A 153 -7.57 1.58 0.72
N GLU A 154 -6.61 2.34 0.16
CA GLU A 154 -6.07 2.09 -1.19
C GLU A 154 -5.21 0.83 -1.22
N VAL A 155 -4.40 0.63 -0.17
CA VAL A 155 -3.63 -0.60 0.03
C VAL A 155 -4.57 -1.80 0.17
N ALA A 156 -5.62 -1.66 0.98
CA ALA A 156 -6.62 -2.71 1.21
C ALA A 156 -7.35 -3.12 -0.08
N LEU A 157 -7.75 -2.13 -0.88
CA LEU A 157 -8.37 -2.35 -2.19
C LEU A 157 -7.42 -3.12 -3.14
N LEU A 158 -6.15 -2.74 -3.16
CA LEU A 158 -5.17 -3.35 -4.06
C LEU A 158 -4.86 -4.81 -3.68
N VAL A 159 -4.67 -5.09 -2.38
CA VAL A 159 -4.36 -6.44 -1.89
C VAL A 159 -5.61 -7.28 -1.60
N ASP A 160 -6.78 -6.81 -2.00
CA ASP A 160 -8.07 -7.48 -1.82
C ASP A 160 -8.26 -7.97 -0.37
N ALA A 161 -8.25 -7.03 0.57
CA ALA A 161 -8.40 -7.31 1.99
C ALA A 161 -9.15 -6.18 2.72
N LYS A 162 -9.69 -6.48 3.90
CA LYS A 162 -10.26 -5.44 4.75
C LYS A 162 -9.16 -4.55 5.32
N THR A 163 -9.42 -3.25 5.43
CA THR A 163 -8.47 -2.26 5.97
C THR A 163 -7.94 -2.66 7.37
N GLU A 164 -8.81 -3.24 8.20
CA GLU A 164 -8.42 -3.73 9.53
C GLU A 164 -7.39 -4.87 9.45
N THR A 165 -7.58 -5.81 8.51
CA THR A 165 -6.65 -6.92 8.28
C THR A 165 -5.30 -6.41 7.79
N VAL A 166 -5.31 -5.43 6.88
CA VAL A 166 -4.09 -4.74 6.41
C VAL A 166 -3.37 -4.07 7.57
N CYS A 167 -4.09 -3.34 8.43
CA CYS A 167 -3.53 -2.68 9.60
C CYS A 167 -2.84 -3.67 10.54
N ARG A 168 -3.50 -4.81 10.84
CA ARG A 168 -2.93 -5.88 11.68
C ARG A 168 -1.69 -6.51 11.04
N ALA A 169 -1.72 -6.79 9.74
CA ALA A 169 -0.59 -7.38 9.03
C ALA A 169 0.60 -6.40 8.95
N LEU A 170 0.36 -5.11 8.72
CA LEU A 170 1.41 -4.08 8.78
C LEU A 170 2.02 -3.95 10.18
N ALA A 171 1.24 -4.13 11.24
CA ALA A 171 1.76 -4.13 12.61
C ALA A 171 2.67 -5.34 12.90
N GLN A 172 2.51 -6.44 12.17
CA GLN A 172 3.42 -7.59 12.24
C GLN A 172 4.73 -7.33 11.46
N LEU A 173 4.64 -6.66 10.32
CA LEU A 173 5.80 -6.34 9.46
C LEU A 173 6.65 -5.20 10.02
N LEU A 174 6.01 -4.20 10.62
CA LEU A 174 6.66 -2.98 11.07
C LEU A 174 6.67 -2.90 12.60
N PRO A 175 7.79 -2.55 13.24
CA PRO A 175 7.84 -2.36 14.69
C PRO A 175 6.85 -1.26 15.11
N PRO A 176 6.39 -1.27 16.38
CA PRO A 176 5.54 -0.21 16.90
C PRO A 176 6.22 1.15 16.72
N ARG A 177 5.42 2.20 16.46
CA ARG A 177 5.94 3.56 16.36
C ARG A 177 6.69 3.91 17.63
N SER A 178 7.95 4.30 17.52
CA SER A 178 8.67 4.89 18.64
C SER A 178 7.98 6.22 18.97
N ARG A 179 7.33 6.31 20.13
CA ARG A 179 6.83 7.58 20.64
C ARG A 179 8.06 8.44 20.96
N LYS A 180 8.42 9.37 20.10
CA LYS A 180 9.35 10.42 20.47
C LYS A 180 8.73 11.19 21.63
N GLY A 181 9.27 11.03 22.84
CA GLY A 181 9.16 11.99 23.95
C GLY A 181 7.82 12.10 24.68
N GLY A 182 7.01 11.04 24.81
CA GLY A 182 5.95 10.98 25.81
C GLY A 182 6.49 10.35 27.10
N PRO A 183 6.09 10.81 28.32
CA PRO A 183 6.48 10.14 29.54
C PRO A 183 6.07 8.67 29.43
N VAL A 184 7.02 7.78 29.69
CA VAL A 184 6.76 6.35 29.81
C VAL A 184 5.68 6.21 30.87
N ARG A 185 4.46 5.92 30.46
CA ARG A 185 3.42 5.51 31.38
C ARG A 185 3.97 4.26 32.02
N ALA A 186 4.39 4.38 33.28
CA ALA A 186 4.85 3.25 34.07
C ALA A 186 3.79 2.15 33.89
N VAL A 187 4.22 1.01 33.36
CA VAL A 187 3.42 -0.20 33.37
C VAL A 187 3.05 -0.38 34.83
N ARG A 188 1.76 -0.29 35.16
CA ARG A 188 1.30 -0.64 36.51
C ARG A 188 1.70 -2.08 36.72
N ASP A 189 2.74 -2.24 37.52
CA ASP A 189 3.20 -3.53 37.97
C ASP A 189 2.14 -4.10 38.91
N TRP A 190 1.30 -4.98 38.40
CA TRP A 190 0.27 -5.67 39.16
C TRP A 190 0.89 -6.69 40.12
N SER A 191 2.20 -6.97 40.06
CA SER A 191 2.91 -7.86 40.95
C SER A 191 3.15 -7.23 42.34
N ALA A 192 3.01 -5.92 42.48
CA ALA A 192 3.20 -5.19 43.74
C ALA A 192 1.88 -4.96 44.55
N ALA A 193 0.76 -5.56 44.17
CA ALA A 193 -0.40 -5.63 45.02
C ALA A 193 -0.13 -6.62 46.15
N ALA A 194 0.36 -6.11 47.26
CA ALA A 194 0.66 -6.88 48.45
C ALA A 194 -0.49 -7.82 48.85
N PRO A 195 -0.22 -9.11 49.14
CA PRO A 195 -1.18 -10.01 49.74
C PRO A 195 -1.29 -9.66 51.24
N GLY A 196 -2.11 -8.70 51.58
CA GLY A 196 -2.11 -8.21 52.98
C GLY A 196 -3.43 -7.66 53.49
N ARG A 197 -4.52 -7.69 52.76
CA ARG A 197 -5.79 -7.13 53.23
C ARG A 197 -7.05 -8.01 53.02
N LEU A 198 -6.92 -9.30 52.85
CA LEU A 198 -8.07 -10.20 52.80
C LEU A 198 -8.11 -11.21 53.93
N ALA A 199 -7.18 -11.16 54.91
CA ALA A 199 -7.16 -12.08 56.03
C ALA A 199 -7.88 -11.55 57.31
N SER A 200 -8.39 -10.30 57.34
CA SER A 200 -9.02 -9.75 58.54
C SER A 200 -10.55 -9.60 58.47
N ALA A 201 -11.18 -10.03 57.38
CA ALA A 201 -12.63 -9.92 57.22
C ALA A 201 -13.41 -11.23 57.46
N TRP A 202 -12.73 -12.33 57.77
CA TRP A 202 -13.39 -13.63 57.98
C TRP A 202 -13.27 -14.19 59.43
N SER A 203 -12.85 -13.39 60.38
CA SER A 203 -12.66 -13.84 61.78
C SER A 203 -13.73 -13.33 62.77
N SER A 204 -14.85 -12.81 62.31
CA SER A 204 -15.89 -12.21 63.22
C SER A 204 -17.30 -12.71 62.90
N ASN A 205 -17.52 -14.00 62.71
CA ASN A 205 -18.87 -14.53 62.79
C ASN A 205 -18.86 -16.06 63.06
N ALA A 206 -18.26 -16.48 64.17
CA ALA A 206 -18.52 -17.76 64.78
C ALA A 206 -19.25 -17.50 66.11
N ALA A 207 -20.56 -17.47 66.02
CA ALA A 207 -21.43 -17.53 67.26
C ALA A 207 -21.41 -18.94 67.74
N PRO A 208 -21.35 -19.22 69.10
CA PRO A 208 -21.37 -20.53 69.65
C PRO A 208 -22.80 -21.06 69.65
N LEU A 209 -23.03 -22.24 69.08
CA LEU A 209 -24.24 -23.03 69.29
C LEU A 209 -24.19 -23.57 70.67
N GLY A 210 -25.07 -23.06 71.51
CA GLY A 210 -25.29 -23.52 72.87
C GLY A 210 -25.85 -24.92 72.94
N ALA A 211 -25.35 -25.68 73.94
CA ALA A 211 -25.90 -26.93 74.43
C ALA A 211 -27.23 -26.66 75.13
N ALA A 212 -28.22 -27.49 74.86
CA ALA A 212 -29.36 -27.72 75.69
C ALA A 212 -29.80 -29.19 75.57
N ALA A 213 -29.69 -29.87 76.68
CA ALA A 213 -30.40 -30.94 77.26
C ALA A 213 -31.23 -31.89 76.40
#